data_29da7f3c4b8d5a759bdfd0f94cf09707
#
_entry.id   29da7f3c4b8d5a759bdfd0f94cf09707
#
_cell.length_a   1.000
_cell.length_b   1.000
_cell.length_c   1.000
_cell.angle_alpha   90.00
_cell.angle_beta   90.00
_cell.angle_gamma   90.00
#
_symmetry.space_group_name_H-M   'P 1'
#
loop_
_entity.id
_entity.type
_entity.pdbx_description
1 polymer ?
#
loop_
_entity_poly.entity_id
_entity_poly.type
_entity_poly.pdbx_seq_one_letter_code
_entity_poly.pdbx_strand_id
1 'polypeptide(L)'
;MESFTKKALIKLEDEGLIKNFSISVYKNNKKLSFFEEFETKKRFFIFSAGKPIIAAVIWKLHDMGKLRFDDEISKFWPEFRKNNKDSITIKNVLTHTSGVSLTTDLPDSDYTELNRIYRWLENFQPESKPGKRIAYHEVTYGWILGEIIERITQKSFEEAFIELVKIPLGLKEIEFYTKNINNLPQEVINHDSSKLPTIPTIFKLFSINKVPLISGTCITRSEDLAKFYNEVINNKNWISKSTRDEILKIHAKGLDYNDKMKFVKLGLGIRFDSDIFYEKETDSSDLSFGHTGMVSSIGWASIEKNISVSICNNLLLSSALNRYRLNVISTAIKKDLNTI
;
A
#
# COMPACT_ATOMS: atom_id res chain seq x y z
N MET A 1 -31.50 11.79 8.39
CA MET A 1 -31.46 11.02 7.12
C MET A 1 -30.54 9.83 7.36
N GLU A 2 -30.94 8.62 6.95
CA GLU A 2 -30.10 7.46 7.18
C GLU A 2 -28.90 7.47 6.22
N SER A 3 -27.70 7.18 6.74
CA SER A 3 -26.44 7.19 5.99
C SER A 3 -26.46 6.23 4.81
N PHE A 4 -25.99 6.67 3.64
CA PHE A 4 -25.80 5.80 2.46
C PHE A 4 -24.77 4.72 2.75
N THR A 5 -23.73 5.05 3.51
CA THR A 5 -22.69 4.09 3.95
C THR A 5 -23.31 3.00 4.82
N LYS A 6 -24.17 3.34 5.75
CA LYS A 6 -24.85 2.35 6.61
C LYS A 6 -25.71 1.39 5.79
N LYS A 7 -26.51 1.89 4.85
CA LYS A 7 -27.31 1.06 3.95
C LYS A 7 -26.44 0.11 3.11
N ALA A 8 -25.34 0.64 2.59
CA ALA A 8 -24.40 -0.17 1.79
C ALA A 8 -23.75 -1.29 2.60
N LEU A 9 -23.38 -1.01 3.85
CA LEU A 9 -22.78 -2.00 4.75
C LEU A 9 -23.77 -3.09 5.14
N ILE A 10 -25.02 -2.73 5.49
CA ILE A 10 -26.09 -3.70 5.79
C ILE A 10 -26.32 -4.61 4.58
N LYS A 11 -26.46 -4.03 3.38
CA LYS A 11 -26.61 -4.82 2.15
C LYS A 11 -25.46 -5.81 1.95
N LEU A 12 -24.21 -5.37 2.12
CA LEU A 12 -23.03 -6.23 1.95
C LEU A 12 -22.92 -7.30 3.04
N GLU A 13 -23.42 -7.03 4.24
CA GLU A 13 -23.48 -8.00 5.34
C GLU A 13 -24.53 -9.08 5.04
N ASP A 14 -25.73 -8.70 4.57
CA ASP A 14 -26.80 -9.61 4.14
C ASP A 14 -26.34 -10.49 2.95
N GLU A 15 -25.51 -9.95 2.06
CA GLU A 15 -24.90 -10.68 0.94
C GLU A 15 -23.71 -11.56 1.38
N GLY A 16 -23.29 -11.52 2.64
CA GLY A 16 -22.13 -12.24 3.17
C GLY A 16 -20.78 -11.73 2.64
N LEU A 17 -20.74 -10.51 2.10
CA LEU A 17 -19.57 -9.93 1.47
C LEU A 17 -18.74 -9.02 2.39
N ILE A 18 -19.19 -8.78 3.62
CA ILE A 18 -18.45 -8.07 4.65
C ILE A 18 -18.70 -8.74 6.01
N LYS A 19 -17.70 -8.68 6.90
CA LYS A 19 -17.84 -9.29 8.25
C LYS A 19 -17.31 -8.37 9.33
N ASN A 20 -15.99 -8.28 9.47
CA ASN A 20 -15.36 -7.28 10.33
C ASN A 20 -14.78 -6.20 9.44
N PHE A 21 -15.14 -4.97 9.70
CA PHE A 21 -14.68 -3.82 8.92
C PHE A 21 -14.46 -2.61 9.81
N SER A 22 -13.77 -1.63 9.28
CA SER A 22 -13.61 -0.33 9.89
C SER A 22 -13.40 0.72 8.80
N ILE A 23 -14.08 1.86 8.91
CA ILE A 23 -14.00 2.98 7.96
C ILE A 23 -13.61 4.24 8.71
N SER A 24 -12.66 4.99 8.17
CA SER A 24 -12.30 6.31 8.69
C SER A 24 -12.16 7.29 7.53
N VAL A 25 -12.64 8.50 7.74
CA VAL A 25 -12.67 9.57 6.73
C VAL A 25 -12.18 10.88 7.33
N TYR A 26 -11.31 11.56 6.59
CA TYR A 26 -10.91 12.94 6.83
C TYR A 26 -11.37 13.83 5.67
N LYS A 27 -11.81 15.05 5.99
CA LYS A 27 -12.14 16.10 5.02
C LYS A 27 -11.60 17.42 5.55
N ASN A 28 -10.93 18.18 4.69
CA ASN A 28 -10.33 19.47 5.06
C ASN A 28 -9.44 19.38 6.31
N ASN A 29 -8.58 18.34 6.35
CA ASN A 29 -7.65 18.06 7.46
C ASN A 29 -8.32 17.79 8.82
N LYS A 30 -9.59 17.40 8.83
CA LYS A 30 -10.33 17.04 10.04
C LYS A 30 -10.95 15.66 9.88
N LYS A 31 -10.83 14.83 10.92
CA LYS A 31 -11.54 13.56 10.99
C LYS A 31 -13.05 13.83 11.07
N LEU A 32 -13.84 13.11 10.30
CA LEU A 32 -15.27 13.26 10.27
C LEU A 32 -15.94 12.32 11.31
N SER A 33 -16.55 12.91 12.32
CA SER A 33 -17.28 12.17 13.36
C SER A 33 -18.48 11.39 12.81
N PHE A 34 -19.05 11.82 11.70
CA PHE A 34 -20.12 11.11 11.00
C PHE A 34 -19.79 9.63 10.69
N PHE A 35 -18.50 9.30 10.50
CA PHE A 35 -18.06 7.94 10.22
C PHE A 35 -17.59 7.17 11.45
N GLU A 36 -17.62 7.75 12.66
CA GLU A 36 -17.14 7.09 13.88
C GLU A 36 -17.95 5.83 14.24
N GLU A 37 -19.24 5.77 13.88
CA GLU A 37 -20.07 4.57 14.08
C GLU A 37 -19.53 3.33 13.30
N PHE A 38 -18.76 3.55 12.24
CA PHE A 38 -18.14 2.50 11.40
C PHE A 38 -16.70 2.17 11.81
N GLU A 39 -16.18 2.84 12.83
CA GLU A 39 -14.83 2.59 13.31
C GLU A 39 -14.79 1.50 14.37
N THR A 40 -13.68 0.80 14.42
CA THR A 40 -13.37 -0.15 15.49
C THR A 40 -11.93 0.03 15.95
N LYS A 41 -11.67 -0.30 17.21
CA LYS A 41 -10.31 -0.37 17.76
C LYS A 41 -9.53 -1.60 17.30
N LYS A 42 -10.16 -2.50 16.54
CA LYS A 42 -9.50 -3.69 15.99
C LYS A 42 -8.47 -3.29 14.94
N ARG A 43 -7.42 -4.08 14.85
CA ARG A 43 -6.35 -3.96 13.86
C ARG A 43 -6.57 -4.95 12.74
N PHE A 44 -6.13 -4.58 11.55
CA PHE A 44 -6.29 -5.39 10.33
C PHE A 44 -4.97 -5.52 9.60
N PHE A 45 -4.75 -6.67 8.97
CA PHE A 45 -3.77 -6.77 7.91
C PHE A 45 -4.26 -5.97 6.70
N ILE A 46 -3.46 -5.01 6.26
CA ILE A 46 -3.80 -4.20 5.07
C ILE A 46 -3.01 -4.63 3.83
N PHE A 47 -2.10 -5.58 3.98
CA PHE A 47 -1.29 -6.13 2.89
C PHE A 47 -0.68 -5.04 2.00
N SER A 48 -0.87 -5.15 0.69
CA SER A 48 -0.32 -4.20 -0.28
C SER A 48 -0.80 -2.75 -0.14
N ALA A 49 -1.89 -2.50 0.60
CA ALA A 49 -2.27 -1.13 0.96
C ALA A 49 -1.21 -0.43 1.84
N GLY A 50 -0.24 -1.17 2.37
CA GLY A 50 0.95 -0.67 3.07
C GLY A 50 2.09 -0.21 2.16
N LYS A 51 2.08 -0.52 0.85
CA LYS A 51 3.17 -0.13 -0.07
C LYS A 51 3.43 1.39 -0.14
N PRO A 52 2.41 2.26 -0.16
CA PRO A 52 2.65 3.71 -0.09
C PRO A 52 3.32 4.16 1.20
N ILE A 53 3.16 3.41 2.30
CA ILE A 53 3.80 3.71 3.59
C ILE A 53 5.30 3.36 3.53
N ILE A 54 5.68 2.28 2.83
CA ILE A 54 7.08 1.96 2.53
C ILE A 54 7.68 3.06 1.64
N ALA A 55 6.96 3.46 0.58
CA ALA A 55 7.38 4.55 -0.30
C ALA A 55 7.56 5.87 0.45
N ALA A 56 6.76 6.12 1.48
CA ALA A 56 6.84 7.33 2.29
C ALA A 56 8.21 7.50 3.00
N VAL A 57 8.85 6.41 3.37
CA VAL A 57 10.24 6.46 3.88
C VAL A 57 11.20 6.93 2.78
N ILE A 58 11.05 6.41 1.56
CA ILE A 58 11.84 6.84 0.39
C ILE A 58 11.55 8.31 0.05
N TRP A 59 10.30 8.75 0.11
CA TRP A 59 9.94 10.16 -0.13
C TRP A 59 10.62 11.09 0.86
N LYS A 60 10.63 10.70 2.14
CA LYS A 60 11.30 11.49 3.18
C LYS A 60 12.80 11.52 3.00
N LEU A 61 13.43 10.40 2.65
CA LEU A 61 14.86 10.35 2.34
C LEU A 61 15.23 11.20 1.11
N HIS A 62 14.35 11.22 0.09
CA HIS A 62 14.51 12.12 -1.05
C HIS A 62 14.43 13.59 -0.63
N ASP A 63 13.42 13.95 0.15
CA ASP A 63 13.22 15.30 0.68
C ASP A 63 14.40 15.81 1.52
N MET A 64 15.07 14.90 2.24
CA MET A 64 16.29 15.13 3.00
C MET A 64 17.56 15.18 2.12
N GLY A 65 17.45 14.98 0.80
CA GLY A 65 18.60 14.94 -0.11
C GLY A 65 19.51 13.71 0.05
N LYS A 66 19.03 12.64 0.72
CA LYS A 66 19.80 11.40 0.93
C LYS A 66 19.81 10.49 -0.30
N LEU A 67 18.81 10.60 -1.16
CA LEU A 67 18.69 9.91 -2.44
C LEU A 67 17.95 10.79 -3.45
N ARG A 68 18.01 10.39 -4.74
CA ARG A 68 17.14 10.89 -5.81
C ARG A 68 16.31 9.73 -6.34
N PHE A 69 15.09 9.97 -6.78
CA PHE A 69 14.26 8.90 -7.38
C PHE A 69 14.90 8.27 -8.62
N ASP A 70 15.71 9.03 -9.34
CA ASP A 70 16.45 8.56 -10.51
C ASP A 70 17.82 7.95 -10.18
N ASP A 71 18.20 7.88 -8.90
CA ASP A 71 19.41 7.16 -8.49
C ASP A 71 19.24 5.65 -8.79
N GLU A 72 20.29 5.06 -9.32
CA GLU A 72 20.37 3.62 -9.53
C GLU A 72 20.42 2.87 -8.19
N ILE A 73 19.74 1.73 -8.12
CA ILE A 73 19.79 0.83 -6.94
C ILE A 73 21.24 0.48 -6.62
N SER A 74 22.04 0.22 -7.65
CA SER A 74 23.45 -0.17 -7.55
C SER A 74 24.36 0.89 -6.89
N LYS A 75 23.91 2.14 -6.81
CA LYS A 75 24.60 3.22 -6.07
C LYS A 75 24.66 2.92 -4.56
N PHE A 76 23.60 2.35 -4.02
CA PHE A 76 23.45 2.04 -2.60
C PHE A 76 23.68 0.57 -2.30
N TRP A 77 23.37 -0.30 -3.28
CA TRP A 77 23.53 -1.75 -3.25
C TRP A 77 24.37 -2.22 -4.43
N PRO A 78 25.73 -2.15 -4.35
CA PRO A 78 26.62 -2.45 -5.47
C PRO A 78 26.44 -3.86 -6.05
N GLU A 79 26.13 -4.85 -5.21
CA GLU A 79 25.96 -6.23 -5.61
C GLU A 79 24.71 -6.45 -6.49
N PHE A 80 23.73 -5.55 -6.42
CA PHE A 80 22.49 -5.62 -7.21
C PHE A 80 22.73 -5.46 -8.72
N ARG A 81 23.85 -4.84 -9.15
CA ARG A 81 24.13 -4.55 -10.58
C ARG A 81 24.24 -5.74 -11.50
N LYS A 82 24.46 -6.95 -10.95
CA LYS A 82 24.60 -8.18 -11.74
C LYS A 82 23.43 -8.38 -12.71
N ASN A 83 23.68 -9.11 -13.80
CA ASN A 83 22.66 -9.50 -14.79
C ASN A 83 21.95 -8.30 -15.43
N ASN A 84 22.70 -7.26 -15.80
CA ASN A 84 22.21 -6.05 -16.45
C ASN A 84 21.17 -5.25 -15.61
N LYS A 85 21.30 -5.27 -14.27
CA LYS A 85 20.47 -4.49 -13.35
C LYS A 85 21.09 -3.13 -12.95
N ASP A 86 22.25 -2.80 -13.49
CA ASP A 86 22.98 -1.56 -13.19
C ASP A 86 22.13 -0.29 -13.40
N SER A 87 21.30 -0.25 -14.44
CA SER A 87 20.44 0.89 -14.77
C SER A 87 19.06 0.90 -14.10
N ILE A 88 18.78 -0.04 -13.20
CA ILE A 88 17.51 -0.03 -12.44
C ILE A 88 17.55 1.08 -11.40
N THR A 89 16.57 1.99 -11.45
CA THR A 89 16.47 3.13 -10.53
C THR A 89 15.45 2.86 -9.41
N ILE A 90 15.52 3.64 -8.33
CA ILE A 90 14.51 3.66 -7.28
C ILE A 90 13.12 3.94 -7.87
N LYS A 91 13.02 4.87 -8.81
CA LYS A 91 11.78 5.16 -9.55
C LYS A 91 11.22 3.93 -10.26
N ASN A 92 12.06 3.12 -10.88
CA ASN A 92 11.59 1.90 -11.55
C ASN A 92 10.94 0.92 -10.57
N VAL A 93 11.45 0.80 -9.34
CA VAL A 93 10.83 -0.04 -8.31
C VAL A 93 9.51 0.57 -7.83
N LEU A 94 9.48 1.89 -7.53
CA LEU A 94 8.29 2.61 -7.08
C LEU A 94 7.15 2.58 -8.11
N THR A 95 7.47 2.48 -9.41
CA THR A 95 6.51 2.45 -10.52
C THR A 95 6.29 1.06 -11.11
N HIS A 96 6.79 0.01 -10.45
CA HIS A 96 6.68 -1.38 -10.92
C HIS A 96 7.21 -1.60 -12.35
N THR A 97 8.27 -0.91 -12.72
CA THR A 97 8.90 -0.99 -14.04
C THR A 97 10.36 -1.45 -14.01
N SER A 98 10.80 -2.06 -12.89
CA SER A 98 12.19 -2.49 -12.75
C SER A 98 12.55 -3.75 -13.56
N GLY A 99 11.55 -4.57 -13.92
CA GLY A 99 11.76 -5.90 -14.50
C GLY A 99 12.16 -6.96 -13.46
N VAL A 100 12.03 -6.68 -12.17
CA VAL A 100 12.31 -7.62 -11.07
C VAL A 100 11.00 -7.83 -10.28
N SER A 101 9.99 -8.38 -10.94
CA SER A 101 8.64 -8.48 -10.37
C SER A 101 8.28 -9.86 -9.84
N LEU A 102 8.74 -10.93 -10.47
CA LEU A 102 8.40 -12.30 -10.13
C LEU A 102 9.33 -12.88 -9.05
N THR A 103 8.83 -13.89 -8.37
CA THR A 103 9.54 -14.65 -7.33
C THR A 103 9.51 -16.15 -7.59
N THR A 104 9.25 -16.55 -8.84
CA THR A 104 8.99 -17.94 -9.24
C THR A 104 10.12 -18.91 -8.91
N ASP A 105 11.36 -18.42 -8.90
CA ASP A 105 12.54 -19.24 -8.69
C ASP A 105 13.09 -19.18 -7.26
N LEU A 106 12.40 -18.47 -6.35
CA LEU A 106 12.77 -18.43 -4.95
C LEU A 106 12.08 -19.57 -4.19
N PRO A 107 12.84 -20.51 -3.59
CA PRO A 107 12.25 -21.59 -2.80
C PRO A 107 11.45 -21.05 -1.60
N ASP A 108 10.31 -21.67 -1.27
CA ASP A 108 9.45 -21.27 -0.16
C ASP A 108 10.20 -21.19 1.18
N SER A 109 11.17 -22.08 1.40
CA SER A 109 12.04 -22.07 2.59
C SER A 109 12.87 -20.79 2.73
N ASP A 110 13.16 -20.11 1.63
CA ASP A 110 14.07 -18.98 1.60
C ASP A 110 13.36 -17.66 1.91
N TYR A 111 12.01 -17.62 1.84
CA TYR A 111 11.22 -16.44 2.22
C TYR A 111 11.40 -16.02 3.68
N THR A 112 11.96 -16.86 4.52
CA THR A 112 12.21 -16.60 5.95
C THR A 112 13.60 -16.05 6.25
N GLU A 113 14.50 -16.00 5.26
CA GLU A 113 15.89 -15.60 5.46
C GLU A 113 16.30 -14.44 4.52
N LEU A 114 16.37 -13.22 5.06
CA LEU A 114 16.75 -12.01 4.31
C LEU A 114 18.00 -12.16 3.46
N ASN A 115 19.06 -12.73 4.03
CA ASN A 115 20.33 -12.89 3.32
C ASN A 115 20.20 -13.80 2.08
N ARG A 116 19.26 -14.76 2.10
CA ARG A 116 18.99 -15.61 0.94
C ARG A 116 18.16 -14.85 -0.09
N ILE A 117 17.17 -14.08 0.35
CA ILE A 117 16.36 -13.19 -0.51
C ILE A 117 17.28 -12.20 -1.23
N TYR A 118 18.19 -11.55 -0.51
CA TYR A 118 19.09 -10.56 -1.11
C TYR A 118 20.05 -11.21 -2.11
N ARG A 119 20.66 -12.36 -1.79
CA ARG A 119 21.48 -13.10 -2.76
C ARG A 119 20.70 -13.53 -3.99
N TRP A 120 19.44 -13.93 -3.81
CA TRP A 120 18.57 -14.26 -4.93
C TRP A 120 18.29 -13.00 -5.78
N LEU A 121 17.92 -11.85 -5.19
CA LEU A 121 17.73 -10.60 -5.91
C LEU A 121 18.99 -10.13 -6.66
N GLU A 122 20.17 -10.29 -6.06
CA GLU A 122 21.44 -9.96 -6.70
C GLU A 122 21.71 -10.81 -7.96
N ASN A 123 21.28 -12.07 -7.96
CA ASN A 123 21.50 -13.01 -9.06
C ASN A 123 20.30 -13.12 -10.01
N PHE A 124 19.17 -12.49 -9.69
CA PHE A 124 17.97 -12.53 -10.51
C PHE A 124 18.20 -11.91 -11.89
N GLN A 125 17.68 -12.57 -12.94
CA GLN A 125 17.71 -12.06 -14.31
C GLN A 125 16.44 -11.25 -14.55
N PRO A 126 16.52 -9.93 -14.88
CA PRO A 126 15.33 -9.13 -15.13
C PRO A 126 14.48 -9.68 -16.28
N GLU A 127 13.17 -9.66 -16.09
CA GLU A 127 12.16 -10.11 -17.06
C GLU A 127 12.02 -9.13 -18.24
N SER A 128 12.44 -7.89 -18.05
CA SER A 128 12.40 -6.84 -19.04
C SER A 128 13.43 -5.76 -18.73
N LYS A 129 13.77 -4.95 -19.75
CA LYS A 129 14.57 -3.73 -19.53
C LYS A 129 13.84 -2.76 -18.62
N PRO A 130 14.54 -2.06 -17.70
CA PRO A 130 13.94 -1.07 -16.82
C PRO A 130 13.14 0.00 -17.61
N GLY A 131 11.98 0.37 -17.08
CA GLY A 131 11.08 1.37 -17.67
C GLY A 131 10.25 0.89 -18.88
N LYS A 132 10.46 -0.33 -19.39
CA LYS A 132 9.78 -0.80 -20.61
C LYS A 132 8.47 -1.53 -20.38
N ARG A 133 8.29 -2.11 -19.20
CA ARG A 133 7.13 -2.94 -18.89
C ARG A 133 6.65 -2.63 -17.48
N ILE A 134 5.36 -2.45 -17.30
CA ILE A 134 4.74 -2.41 -15.99
C ILE A 134 4.41 -3.85 -15.60
N ALA A 135 4.94 -4.31 -14.47
CA ALA A 135 4.66 -5.62 -13.91
C ALA A 135 4.65 -5.50 -12.38
N TYR A 136 3.50 -5.65 -11.77
CA TYR A 136 3.30 -5.41 -10.34
C TYR A 136 4.27 -6.26 -9.49
N HIS A 137 5.02 -5.61 -8.62
CA HIS A 137 5.97 -6.24 -7.71
C HIS A 137 5.26 -6.59 -6.41
N GLU A 138 4.78 -7.82 -6.26
CA GLU A 138 4.02 -8.23 -5.06
C GLU A 138 4.88 -8.13 -3.80
N VAL A 139 6.05 -8.74 -3.80
CA VAL A 139 6.95 -8.82 -2.64
C VAL A 139 8.30 -8.15 -2.86
N THR A 140 8.89 -8.24 -4.06
CA THR A 140 10.21 -7.68 -4.38
C THR A 140 10.26 -6.16 -4.17
N TYR A 141 9.14 -5.46 -4.31
CA TYR A 141 9.00 -4.05 -3.98
C TYR A 141 9.52 -3.71 -2.58
N GLY A 142 9.03 -4.42 -1.56
CA GLY A 142 9.43 -4.18 -0.18
C GLY A 142 10.85 -4.63 0.11
N TRP A 143 11.30 -5.74 -0.45
CA TRP A 143 12.67 -6.21 -0.24
C TRP A 143 13.71 -5.25 -0.82
N ILE A 144 13.50 -4.76 -2.05
CA ILE A 144 14.45 -3.82 -2.68
C ILE A 144 14.43 -2.48 -1.96
N LEU A 145 13.25 -1.91 -1.70
CA LEU A 145 13.17 -0.60 -1.03
C LEU A 145 13.60 -0.68 0.44
N GLY A 146 13.28 -1.78 1.13
CA GLY A 146 13.71 -2.03 2.50
C GLY A 146 15.23 -2.03 2.61
N GLU A 147 15.91 -2.80 1.76
CA GLU A 147 17.37 -2.85 1.74
C GLU A 147 18.00 -1.47 1.44
N ILE A 148 17.44 -0.73 0.49
CA ILE A 148 17.90 0.64 0.19
C ILE A 148 17.73 1.57 1.40
N ILE A 149 16.60 1.48 2.08
CA ILE A 149 16.34 2.26 3.30
C ILE A 149 17.37 1.93 4.37
N GLU A 150 17.62 0.64 4.64
CA GLU A 150 18.56 0.19 5.67
C GLU A 150 20.00 0.61 5.34
N ARG A 151 20.42 0.50 4.08
CA ARG A 151 21.77 0.93 3.64
C ARG A 151 21.98 2.45 3.74
N ILE A 152 20.95 3.25 3.45
CA ILE A 152 21.06 4.71 3.52
C ILE A 152 21.02 5.19 4.97
N THR A 153 20.14 4.62 5.79
CA THR A 153 19.90 5.09 7.16
C THR A 153 20.81 4.44 8.19
N GLN A 154 21.42 3.30 7.88
CA GLN A 154 22.15 2.44 8.82
C GLN A 154 21.29 2.01 10.01
N LYS A 155 19.97 1.89 9.77
CA LYS A 155 18.94 1.47 10.73
C LYS A 155 18.09 0.37 10.09
N SER A 156 17.44 -0.43 10.91
CA SER A 156 16.42 -1.35 10.38
C SER A 156 15.29 -0.57 9.69
N PHE A 157 14.60 -1.22 8.75
CA PHE A 157 13.43 -0.61 8.12
C PHE A 157 12.40 -0.11 9.15
N GLU A 158 12.16 -0.89 10.22
CA GLU A 158 11.21 -0.51 11.28
C GLU A 158 11.63 0.79 11.98
N GLU A 159 12.89 0.91 12.35
CA GLU A 159 13.43 2.11 13.00
C GLU A 159 13.36 3.34 12.08
N ALA A 160 13.75 3.18 10.82
CA ALA A 160 13.66 4.24 9.82
C ALA A 160 12.19 4.66 9.57
N PHE A 161 11.28 3.71 9.47
CA PHE A 161 9.85 3.99 9.33
C PHE A 161 9.30 4.77 10.54
N ILE A 162 9.63 4.33 11.75
CA ILE A 162 9.17 4.99 12.98
C ILE A 162 9.65 6.44 13.01
N GLU A 163 10.94 6.67 12.76
CA GLU A 163 11.56 8.00 12.84
C GLU A 163 11.12 8.93 11.73
N LEU A 164 11.08 8.45 10.49
CA LEU A 164 10.87 9.29 9.31
C LEU A 164 9.40 9.46 8.90
N VAL A 165 8.53 8.55 9.32
CA VAL A 165 7.12 8.54 8.91
C VAL A 165 6.17 8.47 10.10
N LYS A 166 6.26 7.43 10.93
CA LYS A 166 5.26 7.14 11.97
C LYS A 166 5.13 8.28 12.98
N ILE A 167 6.24 8.71 13.58
CA ILE A 167 6.26 9.79 14.58
C ILE A 167 5.91 11.14 13.94
N PRO A 168 6.57 11.58 12.84
CA PRO A 168 6.28 12.87 12.23
C PRO A 168 4.84 13.05 11.76
N LEU A 169 4.17 11.97 11.33
CA LEU A 169 2.76 12.00 10.90
C LEU A 169 1.79 11.67 12.05
N GLY A 170 2.30 11.42 13.26
CA GLY A 170 1.49 11.09 14.44
C GLY A 170 0.65 9.82 14.26
N LEU A 171 1.16 8.82 13.53
CA LEU A 171 0.53 7.53 13.34
C LEU A 171 0.80 6.65 14.57
N LYS A 172 -0.21 5.97 15.08
CA LYS A 172 -0.11 5.24 16.35
C LYS A 172 -0.04 3.73 16.15
N GLU A 173 -0.85 3.20 15.28
CA GLU A 173 -1.18 1.79 15.19
C GLU A 173 -0.65 1.10 13.92
N ILE A 174 0.04 1.84 13.04
CA ILE A 174 0.70 1.23 11.87
C ILE A 174 1.99 0.55 12.29
N GLU A 175 2.15 -0.72 11.92
CA GLU A 175 3.37 -1.49 12.07
C GLU A 175 3.50 -2.54 10.96
N PHE A 176 4.72 -2.99 10.70
CA PHE A 176 5.03 -4.03 9.72
C PHE A 176 5.36 -5.37 10.39
N TYR A 177 5.69 -5.33 11.67
CA TYR A 177 5.95 -6.49 12.50
C TYR A 177 5.20 -6.34 13.81
N THR A 178 4.57 -7.39 14.30
CA THR A 178 4.01 -7.35 15.64
C THR A 178 4.92 -8.07 16.62
N LYS A 179 5.27 -7.38 17.72
CA LYS A 179 6.02 -7.95 18.84
C LYS A 179 5.09 -8.51 19.92
N ASN A 180 3.83 -8.13 19.85
CA ASN A 180 2.85 -8.46 20.89
C ASN A 180 1.81 -9.43 20.34
N ILE A 181 1.97 -10.70 20.68
CA ILE A 181 1.05 -11.78 20.31
C ILE A 181 -0.38 -11.55 20.86
N ASN A 182 -0.53 -10.76 21.93
CA ASN A 182 -1.84 -10.44 22.49
C ASN A 182 -2.56 -9.29 21.73
N ASN A 183 -1.87 -8.62 20.82
CA ASN A 183 -2.44 -7.53 20.01
C ASN A 183 -2.39 -7.88 18.51
N LEU A 184 -2.69 -9.12 18.18
CA LEU A 184 -2.74 -9.58 16.79
C LEU A 184 -3.88 -8.89 16.03
N PRO A 185 -3.70 -8.66 14.73
CA PRO A 185 -4.77 -8.15 13.87
C PRO A 185 -5.90 -9.17 13.75
N GLN A 186 -7.06 -8.73 13.27
CA GLN A 186 -8.17 -9.61 12.95
C GLN A 186 -7.72 -10.71 12.00
N GLU A 187 -8.09 -11.95 12.33
CA GLU A 187 -7.80 -13.09 11.47
C GLU A 187 -8.46 -12.91 10.10
N VAL A 188 -7.70 -13.23 9.06
CA VAL A 188 -8.23 -13.19 7.68
C VAL A 188 -9.14 -14.39 7.47
N ILE A 189 -10.39 -14.12 7.08
CA ILE A 189 -11.41 -15.12 6.78
C ILE A 189 -11.48 -15.29 5.28
N ASN A 190 -11.37 -16.52 4.80
CA ASN A 190 -11.55 -16.82 3.38
C ASN A 190 -13.04 -17.11 3.11
N HIS A 191 -13.65 -16.35 2.21
CA HIS A 191 -15.04 -16.54 1.81
C HIS A 191 -15.25 -17.87 1.06
N ASP A 192 -14.29 -18.24 0.23
CA ASP A 192 -14.27 -19.53 -0.48
C ASP A 192 -13.26 -20.46 0.20
N SER A 193 -13.74 -21.29 1.13
CA SER A 193 -12.90 -22.20 1.91
C SER A 193 -12.16 -23.24 1.06
N SER A 194 -12.50 -23.41 -0.21
CA SER A 194 -11.84 -24.35 -1.13
C SER A 194 -10.56 -23.79 -1.76
N LYS A 195 -10.32 -22.47 -1.67
CA LYS A 195 -9.21 -21.78 -2.34
C LYS A 195 -8.37 -20.96 -1.37
N LEU A 196 -7.15 -21.41 -1.10
CA LEU A 196 -6.08 -20.69 -0.40
C LEU A 196 -6.17 -20.62 1.15
N PRO A 197 -6.04 -21.73 1.89
CA PRO A 197 -5.84 -21.65 3.34
C PRO A 197 -4.45 -21.12 3.76
N THR A 198 -3.48 -21.09 2.83
CA THR A 198 -2.06 -20.90 3.16
C THR A 198 -1.59 -19.44 3.22
N ILE A 199 -2.11 -18.55 2.36
CA ILE A 199 -1.59 -17.18 2.26
C ILE A 199 -1.79 -16.35 3.54
N PRO A 200 -2.98 -16.27 4.15
CA PRO A 200 -3.16 -15.51 5.38
C PRO A 200 -2.36 -16.06 6.56
N THR A 201 -2.22 -17.38 6.65
CA THR A 201 -1.42 -18.05 7.68
C THR A 201 0.07 -17.74 7.52
N ILE A 202 0.57 -17.77 6.29
CA ILE A 202 1.95 -17.42 5.97
C ILE A 202 2.23 -15.97 6.36
N PHE A 203 1.36 -15.01 6.00
CA PHE A 203 1.53 -13.61 6.37
C PHE A 203 1.48 -13.39 7.89
N LYS A 204 0.63 -14.13 8.61
CA LYS A 204 0.61 -14.10 10.08
C LYS A 204 1.93 -14.58 10.67
N LEU A 205 2.47 -15.69 10.17
CA LEU A 205 3.76 -16.22 10.60
C LEU A 205 4.89 -15.23 10.31
N PHE A 206 4.92 -14.64 9.13
CA PHE A 206 5.90 -13.64 8.76
C PHE A 206 5.86 -12.40 9.67
N SER A 207 4.69 -11.90 9.97
CA SER A 207 4.52 -10.75 10.86
C SER A 207 5.02 -11.04 12.29
N ILE A 208 4.76 -12.24 12.83
CA ILE A 208 5.19 -12.66 14.18
C ILE A 208 6.68 -12.96 14.22
N ASN A 209 7.21 -13.62 13.21
CA ASN A 209 8.61 -14.06 13.15
C ASN A 209 9.58 -12.97 12.67
N LYS A 210 9.10 -11.72 12.48
CA LYS A 210 9.87 -10.62 11.93
C LYS A 210 10.50 -10.92 10.56
N VAL A 211 9.87 -11.75 9.78
CA VAL A 211 10.31 -11.99 8.43
C VAL A 211 10.00 -10.74 7.61
N PRO A 212 10.96 -10.24 6.84
CA PRO A 212 10.85 -8.93 6.19
C PRO A 212 10.01 -8.95 4.92
N LEU A 213 8.78 -9.40 5.04
CA LEU A 213 7.80 -9.31 3.97
C LEU A 213 7.01 -8.00 4.06
N ILE A 214 7.73 -6.89 4.21
CA ILE A 214 7.12 -5.57 4.48
C ILE A 214 6.07 -5.15 3.45
N SER A 215 6.15 -5.66 2.21
CA SER A 215 5.11 -5.45 1.19
C SER A 215 3.75 -6.07 1.54
N GLY A 216 3.71 -7.02 2.45
CA GLY A 216 2.50 -7.80 2.76
C GLY A 216 2.13 -7.87 4.23
N THR A 217 3.01 -7.46 5.15
CA THR A 217 2.79 -7.64 6.60
C THR A 217 2.31 -6.38 7.33
N CYS A 218 1.95 -5.33 6.59
CA CYS A 218 1.48 -4.09 7.21
C CYS A 218 0.16 -4.31 7.94
N ILE A 219 0.14 -3.85 9.20
CA ILE A 219 -0.97 -3.97 10.13
C ILE A 219 -1.34 -2.57 10.62
N THR A 220 -2.64 -2.24 10.68
CA THR A 220 -3.08 -0.93 11.16
C THR A 220 -4.56 -0.93 11.56
N ARG A 221 -5.02 0.22 12.07
CA ARG A 221 -6.43 0.63 12.13
C ARG A 221 -6.79 1.52 10.95
N SER A 222 -8.07 1.57 10.61
CA SER A 222 -8.57 2.45 9.54
C SER A 222 -8.21 3.93 9.79
N GLU A 223 -8.29 4.37 11.03
CA GLU A 223 -7.96 5.74 11.42
C GLU A 223 -6.55 6.15 10.99
N ASP A 224 -5.55 5.33 11.29
CA ASP A 224 -4.16 5.64 10.95
C ASP A 224 -3.92 5.60 9.44
N LEU A 225 -4.56 4.66 8.73
CA LEU A 225 -4.44 4.59 7.27
C LEU A 225 -5.07 5.82 6.60
N ALA A 226 -6.27 6.26 7.04
CA ALA A 226 -6.88 7.48 6.53
C ALA A 226 -6.03 8.70 6.89
N LYS A 227 -5.52 8.77 8.13
CA LYS A 227 -4.62 9.83 8.59
C LYS A 227 -3.35 9.90 7.77
N PHE A 228 -2.71 8.77 7.44
CA PHE A 228 -1.55 8.75 6.58
C PHE A 228 -1.80 9.51 5.26
N TYR A 229 -2.87 9.20 4.57
CA TYR A 229 -3.22 9.88 3.33
C TYR A 229 -3.59 11.36 3.53
N ASN A 230 -4.27 11.69 4.64
CA ASN A 230 -4.54 13.07 5.02
C ASN A 230 -3.25 13.86 5.23
N GLU A 231 -2.26 13.28 5.92
CA GLU A 231 -0.97 13.92 6.14
C GLU A 231 -0.18 14.09 4.83
N VAL A 232 -0.24 13.12 3.92
CA VAL A 232 0.41 13.22 2.60
C VAL A 232 -0.08 14.45 1.84
N ILE A 233 -1.38 14.77 1.88
CA ILE A 233 -1.92 15.93 1.15
C ILE A 233 -1.83 17.25 1.93
N ASN A 234 -1.89 17.22 3.27
CA ASN A 234 -2.04 18.43 4.08
C ASN A 234 -0.80 18.83 4.89
N ASN A 235 0.07 17.91 5.26
CA ASN A 235 1.22 18.22 6.14
C ASN A 235 2.37 18.85 5.35
N LYS A 236 2.46 20.18 5.43
CA LYS A 236 3.49 20.96 4.73
C LYS A 236 4.88 20.88 5.38
N ASN A 237 4.95 20.41 6.64
CA ASN A 237 6.18 20.36 7.41
C ASN A 237 6.90 19.02 7.30
N TRP A 238 6.22 17.97 6.80
CA TRP A 238 6.80 16.64 6.70
C TRP A 238 7.70 16.49 5.47
N ILE A 239 7.15 16.80 4.29
CA ILE A 239 7.88 16.84 3.01
C ILE A 239 7.60 18.16 2.30
N SER A 240 8.57 18.63 1.53
CA SER A 240 8.46 19.85 0.73
C SER A 240 7.35 19.74 -0.32
N LYS A 241 6.87 20.90 -0.77
CA LYS A 241 5.90 20.96 -1.87
C LYS A 241 6.45 20.32 -3.15
N SER A 242 7.74 20.56 -3.47
CA SER A 242 8.38 19.97 -4.65
C SER A 242 8.40 18.45 -4.61
N THR A 243 8.76 17.87 -3.47
CA THR A 243 8.72 16.41 -3.27
C THR A 243 7.30 15.87 -3.40
N ARG A 244 6.32 16.53 -2.79
CA ARG A 244 4.90 16.13 -2.89
C ARG A 244 4.39 16.19 -4.32
N ASP A 245 4.65 17.29 -5.03
CA ASP A 245 4.23 17.46 -6.43
C ASP A 245 4.87 16.39 -7.32
N GLU A 246 6.12 16.00 -7.04
CA GLU A 246 6.80 14.93 -7.78
C GLU A 246 6.18 13.55 -7.52
N ILE A 247 5.92 13.21 -6.26
CA ILE A 247 5.28 11.93 -5.89
C ILE A 247 3.94 11.75 -6.59
N LEU A 248 3.16 12.83 -6.66
CA LEU A 248 1.79 12.86 -7.16
C LEU A 248 1.69 13.06 -8.68
N LYS A 249 2.80 13.00 -9.42
CA LYS A 249 2.79 12.91 -10.88
C LYS A 249 2.61 11.47 -11.35
N ILE A 250 2.02 11.31 -12.53
CA ILE A 250 2.01 10.02 -13.23
C ILE A 250 3.37 9.79 -13.85
N HIS A 251 4.12 8.80 -13.36
CA HIS A 251 5.44 8.42 -13.85
C HIS A 251 5.42 7.24 -14.81
N ALA A 252 4.42 6.37 -14.69
CA ALA A 252 4.19 5.27 -15.61
C ALA A 252 2.70 5.06 -15.84
N LYS A 253 2.32 4.71 -17.07
CA LYS A 253 0.95 4.35 -17.43
C LYS A 253 0.96 3.27 -18.51
N GLY A 254 0.07 2.32 -18.43
CA GLY A 254 -0.03 1.23 -19.40
C GLY A 254 -0.71 0.00 -18.81
N LEU A 255 -0.59 -1.12 -19.51
CA LEU A 255 -1.11 -2.39 -19.05
C LEU A 255 -0.15 -3.03 -18.03
N ASP A 256 -0.69 -3.50 -16.92
CA ASP A 256 0.05 -4.26 -15.91
C ASP A 256 0.04 -5.75 -16.28
N TYR A 257 1.21 -6.30 -16.57
CA TYR A 257 1.37 -7.68 -17.01
C TYR A 257 1.06 -8.71 -15.92
N ASN A 258 1.26 -8.35 -14.66
CA ASN A 258 0.99 -9.23 -13.52
C ASN A 258 -0.45 -9.09 -12.99
N ASP A 259 -1.18 -8.02 -13.33
CA ASP A 259 -2.57 -7.78 -12.93
C ASP A 259 -3.53 -7.95 -14.14
N LYS A 260 -3.44 -9.09 -14.82
CA LYS A 260 -4.34 -9.49 -15.91
C LYS A 260 -4.53 -8.42 -17.00
N MET A 261 -3.45 -7.75 -17.35
CA MET A 261 -3.43 -6.69 -18.36
C MET A 261 -4.36 -5.50 -18.02
N LYS A 262 -4.57 -5.23 -16.74
CA LYS A 262 -5.30 -4.05 -16.29
C LYS A 262 -4.52 -2.77 -16.64
N PHE A 263 -5.22 -1.76 -17.17
CA PHE A 263 -4.61 -0.45 -17.39
C PHE A 263 -4.43 0.27 -16.06
N VAL A 264 -3.22 0.76 -15.79
CA VAL A 264 -2.85 1.44 -14.57
C VAL A 264 -2.13 2.76 -14.85
N LYS A 265 -2.25 3.70 -13.92
CA LYS A 265 -1.48 4.92 -13.84
C LYS A 265 -0.77 4.93 -12.50
N LEU A 266 0.54 5.11 -12.51
CA LEU A 266 1.40 4.95 -11.34
C LEU A 266 2.18 6.22 -11.05
N GLY A 267 2.11 6.68 -9.80
CA GLY A 267 3.04 7.63 -9.22
C GLY A 267 4.19 6.93 -8.52
N LEU A 268 4.91 7.63 -7.68
CA LEU A 268 6.04 7.06 -6.94
C LEU A 268 5.55 6.26 -5.71
N GLY A 269 5.14 5.03 -5.93
CA GLY A 269 4.63 4.11 -4.91
C GLY A 269 3.12 4.23 -4.64
N ILE A 270 2.38 4.92 -5.49
CA ILE A 270 0.92 5.10 -5.43
C ILE A 270 0.29 4.80 -6.79
N ARG A 271 -0.99 4.46 -6.77
CA ARG A 271 -1.82 4.28 -7.97
C ARG A 271 -2.82 5.43 -8.09
N PHE A 272 -3.15 5.81 -9.33
CA PHE A 272 -4.17 6.82 -9.65
C PHE A 272 -5.36 6.18 -10.37
N ASP A 273 -6.50 6.85 -10.35
CA ASP A 273 -7.69 6.54 -11.15
C ASP A 273 -8.04 5.04 -11.18
N SER A 274 -8.04 4.38 -10.03
CA SER A 274 -8.69 3.09 -9.97
C SER A 274 -10.19 3.34 -9.75
N ASP A 275 -11.03 2.62 -10.48
CA ASP A 275 -12.50 2.60 -10.32
C ASP A 275 -12.96 2.37 -8.87
N ILE A 276 -12.02 2.06 -8.00
CA ILE A 276 -12.19 1.72 -6.59
C ILE A 276 -12.05 2.94 -5.69
N PHE A 277 -11.22 3.94 -6.07
CA PHE A 277 -10.94 5.09 -5.22
C PHE A 277 -12.04 6.14 -5.30
N TYR A 278 -12.42 6.49 -6.51
CA TYR A 278 -13.45 7.46 -6.76
C TYR A 278 -14.07 7.21 -8.14
N GLU A 279 -15.40 7.07 -8.19
CA GLU A 279 -16.09 6.90 -9.46
C GLU A 279 -15.92 8.20 -10.26
N LYS A 280 -15.35 8.07 -11.45
CA LYS A 280 -15.11 9.20 -12.33
C LYS A 280 -16.44 9.80 -12.76
N GLU A 281 -16.78 10.98 -12.27
CA GLU A 281 -17.67 11.84 -13.06
C GLU A 281 -16.89 12.16 -14.33
N THR A 282 -17.51 11.94 -15.47
CA THR A 282 -16.90 11.89 -16.79
C THR A 282 -16.06 13.11 -17.19
N ASP A 283 -15.99 14.16 -16.38
CA ASP A 283 -15.32 15.43 -16.66
C ASP A 283 -14.42 15.97 -15.51
N SER A 284 -14.16 15.20 -14.45
CA SER A 284 -13.32 15.74 -13.38
C SER A 284 -11.82 15.51 -13.63
N SER A 285 -11.03 16.57 -13.52
CA SER A 285 -9.57 16.54 -13.44
C SER A 285 -9.05 15.94 -12.12
N ASP A 286 -9.94 15.54 -11.22
CA ASP A 286 -9.61 15.03 -9.90
C ASP A 286 -8.85 13.69 -9.98
N LEU A 287 -7.58 13.74 -9.62
CA LEU A 287 -6.73 12.57 -9.50
C LEU A 287 -6.79 12.07 -8.06
N SER A 288 -7.65 11.10 -7.82
CA SER A 288 -7.59 10.31 -6.60
C SER A 288 -6.42 9.33 -6.67
N PHE A 289 -5.70 9.18 -5.56
CA PHE A 289 -4.57 8.28 -5.47
C PHE A 289 -4.63 7.42 -4.20
N GLY A 290 -4.03 6.25 -4.25
CA GLY A 290 -4.02 5.34 -3.11
C GLY A 290 -3.48 3.96 -3.47
N HIS A 291 -3.83 2.97 -2.64
CA HIS A 291 -3.48 1.58 -2.90
C HIS A 291 -4.46 0.61 -2.22
N THR A 292 -4.70 -0.52 -2.88
CA THR A 292 -5.53 -1.62 -2.35
C THR A 292 -4.67 -2.74 -1.78
N GLY A 293 -5.22 -3.49 -0.84
CA GLY A 293 -4.64 -4.72 -0.30
C GLY A 293 -5.45 -5.96 -0.64
N MET A 294 -4.87 -7.13 -0.43
CA MET A 294 -5.43 -8.44 -0.79
C MET A 294 -6.82 -8.71 -0.21
N VAL A 295 -7.07 -8.33 1.04
CA VAL A 295 -8.37 -8.51 1.73
C VAL A 295 -9.32 -7.33 1.53
N SER A 296 -9.09 -6.53 0.49
CA SER A 296 -9.87 -5.32 0.22
C SER A 296 -9.72 -4.21 1.25
N SER A 297 -8.65 -4.21 2.01
CA SER A 297 -8.25 -3.01 2.70
C SER A 297 -7.77 -2.00 1.67
N ILE A 298 -8.18 -0.76 1.82
CA ILE A 298 -7.86 0.32 0.89
C ILE A 298 -7.63 1.60 1.67
N GLY A 299 -6.64 2.38 1.24
CA GLY A 299 -6.48 3.77 1.63
C GLY A 299 -6.33 4.62 0.38
N TRP A 300 -6.98 5.78 0.36
CA TRP A 300 -6.90 6.71 -0.76
C TRP A 300 -7.17 8.15 -0.35
N ALA A 301 -6.76 9.09 -1.19
CA ALA A 301 -7.07 10.50 -1.05
C ALA A 301 -7.39 11.16 -2.39
N SER A 302 -8.16 12.25 -2.35
CA SER A 302 -8.38 13.21 -3.42
C SER A 302 -7.81 14.57 -2.99
N ILE A 303 -6.90 15.11 -3.78
CA ILE A 303 -6.29 16.41 -3.51
C ILE A 303 -7.32 17.52 -3.69
N GLU A 304 -8.04 17.50 -4.80
CA GLU A 304 -9.02 18.52 -5.16
C GLU A 304 -10.13 18.65 -4.10
N LYS A 305 -10.64 17.51 -3.64
CA LYS A 305 -11.70 17.48 -2.62
C LYS A 305 -11.20 17.57 -1.19
N ASN A 306 -9.88 17.52 -1.00
CA ASN A 306 -9.21 17.47 0.30
C ASN A 306 -9.84 16.43 1.23
N ILE A 307 -9.99 15.21 0.72
CA ILE A 307 -10.51 14.05 1.47
C ILE A 307 -9.49 12.92 1.48
N SER A 308 -9.50 12.15 2.55
CA SER A 308 -8.84 10.86 2.61
C SER A 308 -9.75 9.83 3.29
N VAL A 309 -9.69 8.62 2.80
CA VAL A 309 -10.57 7.51 3.20
C VAL A 309 -9.74 6.26 3.41
N SER A 310 -10.09 5.52 4.42
CA SER A 310 -9.65 4.12 4.54
C SER A 310 -10.83 3.20 4.82
N ILE A 311 -10.74 2.00 4.26
CA ILE A 311 -11.62 0.87 4.53
C ILE A 311 -10.72 -0.29 4.88
N CYS A 312 -10.83 -0.83 6.08
CA CYS A 312 -10.15 -2.04 6.53
C CYS A 312 -11.17 -3.14 6.77
N ASN A 313 -10.86 -4.36 6.37
CA ASN A 313 -11.67 -5.54 6.66
C ASN A 313 -10.82 -6.81 6.64
N ASN A 314 -11.40 -7.94 7.07
CA ASN A 314 -10.69 -9.20 7.16
C ASN A 314 -11.26 -10.32 6.29
N LEU A 315 -12.23 -10.05 5.41
CA LEU A 315 -12.85 -11.06 4.55
C LEU A 315 -12.19 -11.06 3.17
N LEU A 316 -11.49 -12.15 2.85
CA LEU A 316 -10.88 -12.38 1.54
C LEU A 316 -11.95 -12.85 0.55
N LEU A 317 -12.10 -12.12 -0.53
CA LEU A 317 -13.03 -12.39 -1.63
C LEU A 317 -12.27 -12.62 -2.94
N SER A 318 -12.94 -13.20 -3.93
CA SER A 318 -12.44 -13.18 -5.31
C SER A 318 -12.25 -11.74 -5.81
N SER A 319 -11.38 -11.54 -6.79
CA SER A 319 -11.10 -10.21 -7.34
C SER A 319 -12.35 -9.45 -7.83
N ALA A 320 -13.33 -10.17 -8.39
CA ALA A 320 -14.58 -9.59 -8.88
C ALA A 320 -15.48 -9.11 -7.72
N LEU A 321 -15.69 -9.96 -6.72
CA LEU A 321 -16.49 -9.63 -5.53
C LEU A 321 -15.83 -8.55 -4.70
N ASN A 322 -14.50 -8.57 -4.63
CA ASN A 322 -13.72 -7.53 -3.97
C ASN A 322 -13.95 -6.16 -4.61
N ARG A 323 -13.86 -6.07 -5.95
CA ARG A 323 -14.14 -4.84 -6.68
C ARG A 323 -15.58 -4.36 -6.46
N TYR A 324 -16.55 -5.26 -6.55
CA TYR A 324 -17.94 -4.92 -6.27
C TYR A 324 -18.12 -4.32 -4.86
N ARG A 325 -17.60 -4.99 -3.84
CA ARG A 325 -17.67 -4.51 -2.45
C ARG A 325 -17.07 -3.11 -2.29
N LEU A 326 -15.85 -2.91 -2.79
CA LEU A 326 -15.17 -1.62 -2.67
C LEU A 326 -15.91 -0.51 -3.42
N ASN A 327 -16.46 -0.79 -4.60
CA ASN A 327 -17.27 0.18 -5.33
C ASN A 327 -18.54 0.56 -4.58
N VAL A 328 -19.25 -0.42 -4.02
CA VAL A 328 -20.46 -0.18 -3.23
C VAL A 328 -20.17 0.73 -2.05
N ILE A 329 -19.11 0.43 -1.26
CA ILE A 329 -18.76 1.23 -0.07
C ILE A 329 -18.25 2.62 -0.49
N SER A 330 -17.35 2.72 -1.46
CA SER A 330 -16.77 4.00 -1.89
C SER A 330 -17.83 4.93 -2.47
N THR A 331 -18.77 4.40 -3.27
CA THR A 331 -19.91 5.17 -3.80
C THR A 331 -20.81 5.67 -2.68
N ALA A 332 -21.07 4.86 -1.67
CA ALA A 332 -21.89 5.24 -0.53
C ALA A 332 -21.23 6.34 0.33
N ILE A 333 -19.94 6.20 0.64
CA ILE A 333 -19.15 7.22 1.33
C ILE A 333 -19.20 8.54 0.56
N LYS A 334 -19.02 8.49 -0.77
CA LYS A 334 -19.09 9.68 -1.62
C LYS A 334 -20.44 10.38 -1.52
N LYS A 335 -21.55 9.62 -1.54
CA LYS A 335 -22.91 10.19 -1.39
C LYS A 335 -23.06 10.86 -0.03
N ASP A 336 -22.63 10.23 1.06
CA ASP A 336 -22.66 10.86 2.39
C ASP A 336 -21.80 12.13 2.43
N LEU A 337 -20.58 12.12 1.84
CA LEU A 337 -19.71 13.29 1.78
C LEU A 337 -20.28 14.48 1.00
N ASN A 338 -21.21 14.25 0.09
CA ASN A 338 -21.91 15.31 -0.64
C ASN A 338 -23.09 15.89 0.15
N THR A 339 -23.49 15.26 1.25
CA THR A 339 -24.58 15.73 2.12
C THR A 339 -24.10 16.45 3.37
N ILE A 340 -22.81 16.36 3.68
CA ILE A 340 -22.14 17.01 4.82
C ILE A 340 -21.04 17.94 4.34
#